data_9296ac6343bfaaa135f0dca85c166e9b
#
_entry.id   9296ac6343bfaaa135f0dca85c166e9b
#
_cell.length_a   1.000
_cell.length_b   1.000
_cell.length_c   1.000
_cell.angle_alpha   90.00
_cell.angle_beta   90.00
_cell.angle_gamma   90.00
#
_symmetry.space_group_name_H-M   'P 1'
#
loop_
_entity.id
_entity.type
_entity.pdbx_description
1 polymer ?
#
loop_
_entity_poly.entity_id
_entity_poly.type
_entity_poly.pdbx_seq_one_letter_code
_entity_poly.pdbx_strand_id
1 'polypeptide(L)'
;MLEPEKLDYFKWQIQDGSRVRLTLLQEDDLEFLHQWKSQIDISYITSKAIQHISLEERQQQFEEKISSIFAIRRMIDNRLIGEISLYGLNPKNRSAGVGYFAGADYRQQGYTKEGLWLLLNYLFKVVGLNKVMADTGAFNQASIALLKSLGFQQDGCLRQHQLLDGVLYDQLLFSLLAEEWRKLAERLSVSIKYEQG
;
A
#
# COMPACT_ATOMS: atom_id res chain seq x y z
N MET A 1 -2.58 -11.30 -18.34
CA MET A 1 -1.50 -12.18 -17.84
C MET A 1 -0.21 -11.39 -17.89
N LEU A 2 0.38 -11.10 -16.75
CA LEU A 2 1.75 -10.59 -16.68
C LEU A 2 2.66 -11.80 -16.78
N GLU A 3 3.50 -11.87 -17.81
CA GLU A 3 4.42 -12.98 -18.03
C GLU A 3 5.41 -13.08 -16.85
N PRO A 4 5.85 -14.31 -16.48
CA PRO A 4 6.79 -14.55 -15.37
C PRO A 4 8.10 -13.75 -15.46
N GLU A 5 8.52 -13.37 -16.67
CA GLU A 5 9.74 -12.58 -16.91
C GLU A 5 9.67 -11.14 -16.35
N LYS A 6 8.47 -10.63 -16.02
CA LYS A 6 8.32 -9.29 -15.38
C LYS A 6 8.63 -9.29 -13.90
N LEU A 7 8.70 -10.46 -13.28
CA LEU A 7 9.03 -10.65 -11.87
C LEU A 7 10.52 -10.43 -11.56
N ASP A 8 11.40 -10.71 -12.53
CA ASP A 8 12.84 -10.45 -12.41
C ASP A 8 13.18 -8.95 -12.35
N TYR A 9 12.22 -8.09 -12.71
CA TYR A 9 12.39 -6.64 -12.62
C TYR A 9 12.44 -6.15 -11.17
N PHE A 10 11.84 -6.90 -10.24
CA PHE A 10 11.83 -6.58 -8.82
C PHE A 10 12.68 -7.62 -8.07
N LYS A 11 14.00 -7.40 -8.00
CA LYS A 11 14.82 -8.10 -6.99
C LYS A 11 14.46 -7.55 -5.62
N TRP A 12 13.28 -7.97 -5.14
CA TRP A 12 12.80 -7.54 -3.84
C TRP A 12 13.76 -8.02 -2.75
N GLN A 13 14.19 -7.09 -1.92
CA GLN A 13 14.91 -7.36 -0.68
C GLN A 13 14.03 -6.97 0.49
N ILE A 14 14.12 -7.71 1.59
CA ILE A 14 13.48 -7.34 2.85
C ILE A 14 13.89 -5.90 3.20
N GLN A 15 12.90 -5.06 3.51
CA GLN A 15 13.13 -3.67 3.92
C GLN A 15 12.78 -3.54 5.40
N ASP A 16 13.78 -3.25 6.22
CA ASP A 16 13.60 -3.01 7.65
C ASP A 16 13.45 -1.52 7.94
N GLY A 17 12.38 -1.19 8.67
CA GLY A 17 12.17 0.12 9.27
C GLY A 17 12.52 0.10 10.77
N SER A 18 11.99 1.06 11.52
CA SER A 18 12.18 1.13 12.98
C SER A 18 11.22 0.22 13.74
N ARG A 19 9.98 0.11 13.30
CA ARG A 19 8.89 -0.63 13.96
C ARG A 19 8.26 -1.69 13.08
N VAL A 20 8.44 -1.59 11.76
CA VAL A 20 7.90 -2.55 10.81
C VAL A 20 8.99 -3.04 9.86
N ARG A 21 8.76 -4.25 9.37
CA ARG A 21 9.50 -4.88 8.29
C ARG A 21 8.56 -5.07 7.11
N LEU A 22 9.02 -4.78 5.92
CA LEU A 22 8.28 -5.06 4.69
C LEU A 22 8.89 -6.31 4.04
N THR A 23 8.07 -7.34 3.83
CA THR A 23 8.46 -8.61 3.19
C THR A 23 7.49 -8.94 2.06
N LEU A 24 7.81 -9.95 1.26
CA LEU A 24 6.78 -10.57 0.45
C LEU A 24 5.76 -11.27 1.36
N LEU A 25 4.52 -11.35 0.87
CA LEU A 25 3.47 -12.11 1.54
C LEU A 25 3.84 -13.61 1.48
N GLN A 26 3.53 -14.35 2.55
CA GLN A 26 3.78 -15.78 2.69
C GLN A 26 2.47 -16.55 2.71
N GLU A 27 2.51 -17.84 2.41
CA GLU A 27 1.32 -18.69 2.41
C GLU A 27 0.64 -18.73 3.79
N ASP A 28 1.41 -18.76 4.86
CA ASP A 28 0.91 -18.73 6.25
C ASP A 28 0.14 -17.44 6.60
N ASP A 29 0.31 -16.38 5.80
CA ASP A 29 -0.42 -15.13 6.01
C ASP A 29 -1.86 -15.17 5.47
N LEU A 30 -2.18 -16.15 4.62
CA LEU A 30 -3.45 -16.21 3.88
C LEU A 30 -4.66 -16.32 4.80
N GLU A 31 -4.56 -17.10 5.86
CA GLU A 31 -5.65 -17.28 6.80
C GLU A 31 -6.00 -15.97 7.51
N PHE A 32 -4.98 -15.22 7.97
CA PHE A 32 -5.18 -13.89 8.57
C PHE A 32 -5.80 -12.91 7.58
N LEU A 33 -5.29 -12.89 6.35
CA LEU A 33 -5.83 -12.02 5.31
C LEU A 33 -7.25 -12.38 4.93
N HIS A 34 -7.57 -13.69 4.91
CA HIS A 34 -8.93 -14.15 4.66
C HIS A 34 -9.88 -13.67 5.75
N GLN A 35 -9.52 -13.85 7.03
CA GLN A 35 -10.30 -13.38 8.16
C GLN A 35 -10.53 -11.86 8.10
N TRP A 36 -9.47 -11.07 7.90
CA TRP A 36 -9.58 -9.62 7.83
C TRP A 36 -10.43 -9.13 6.65
N LYS A 37 -10.24 -9.72 5.46
CA LYS A 37 -10.96 -9.30 4.25
C LYS A 37 -12.41 -9.80 4.20
N SER A 38 -12.78 -10.72 5.06
CA SER A 38 -14.15 -11.20 5.21
C SER A 38 -14.95 -10.41 6.25
N GLN A 39 -14.32 -9.50 6.98
CA GLN A 39 -14.99 -8.66 7.96
C GLN A 39 -15.77 -7.53 7.27
N ILE A 40 -16.98 -7.26 7.73
CA ILE A 40 -17.87 -6.23 7.14
C ILE A 40 -17.23 -4.84 7.19
N ASP A 41 -16.44 -4.54 8.22
CA ASP A 41 -15.81 -3.23 8.40
C ASP A 41 -14.82 -2.88 7.28
N ILE A 42 -14.28 -3.86 6.55
CA ILE A 42 -13.38 -3.63 5.41
C ILE A 42 -14.10 -2.98 4.24
N SER A 43 -15.38 -3.31 4.02
CA SER A 43 -16.17 -2.69 2.95
C SER A 43 -16.33 -1.18 3.13
N TYR A 44 -16.27 -0.69 4.37
CA TYR A 44 -16.35 0.74 4.69
C TYR A 44 -15.06 1.52 4.36
N ILE A 45 -13.95 0.83 4.12
CA ILE A 45 -12.65 1.47 3.86
C ILE A 45 -12.11 1.18 2.47
N THR A 46 -12.69 0.21 1.77
CA THR A 46 -12.31 -0.13 0.40
C THR A 46 -13.43 0.19 -0.59
N SER A 47 -13.06 0.62 -1.79
CA SER A 47 -14.01 0.82 -2.90
C SER A 47 -14.45 -0.50 -3.57
N LYS A 48 -14.02 -1.63 -3.04
CA LYS A 48 -14.33 -2.93 -3.62
C LYS A 48 -15.53 -3.53 -2.91
N ALA A 49 -16.45 -4.09 -3.69
CA ALA A 49 -17.53 -4.89 -3.14
C ALA A 49 -16.96 -6.01 -2.25
N ILE A 50 -17.68 -6.32 -1.16
CA ILE A 50 -17.36 -7.49 -0.32
C ILE A 50 -17.41 -8.72 -1.23
N GLN A 51 -16.28 -9.40 -1.35
CA GLN A 51 -16.22 -10.68 -2.05
C GLN A 51 -16.23 -11.79 -0.99
N HIS A 52 -17.33 -12.50 -0.89
CA HIS A 52 -17.38 -13.77 -0.16
C HIS A 52 -16.73 -14.84 -1.03
N ILE A 53 -15.41 -14.94 -0.95
CA ILE A 53 -14.64 -15.98 -1.61
C ILE A 53 -14.16 -17.01 -0.59
N SER A 54 -14.08 -18.27 -1.01
CA SER A 54 -13.54 -19.34 -0.17
C SER A 54 -12.03 -19.13 0.10
N LEU A 55 -11.50 -19.87 1.08
CA LEU A 55 -10.05 -19.85 1.34
C LEU A 55 -9.26 -20.38 0.13
N GLU A 56 -9.80 -21.40 -0.56
CA GLU A 56 -9.20 -21.96 -1.77
C GLU A 56 -9.16 -20.94 -2.93
N GLU A 57 -10.25 -20.22 -3.16
CA GLU A 57 -10.27 -19.15 -4.16
C GLU A 57 -9.29 -18.04 -3.82
N ARG A 58 -9.11 -17.73 -2.52
CA ARG A 58 -8.11 -16.75 -2.06
C ARG A 58 -6.69 -17.24 -2.29
N GLN A 59 -6.44 -18.53 -2.07
CA GLN A 59 -5.14 -19.17 -2.34
C GLN A 59 -4.79 -19.11 -3.82
N GLN A 60 -5.73 -19.42 -4.70
CA GLN A 60 -5.54 -19.29 -6.15
C GLN A 60 -5.24 -17.84 -6.56
N GLN A 61 -5.98 -16.85 -6.04
CA GLN A 61 -5.69 -15.44 -6.29
C GLN A 61 -4.33 -14.99 -5.73
N PHE A 62 -3.87 -15.62 -4.66
CA PHE A 62 -2.56 -15.38 -4.08
C PHE A 62 -1.45 -15.84 -5.01
N GLU A 63 -1.50 -17.06 -5.51
CA GLU A 63 -0.50 -17.60 -6.45
C GLU A 63 -0.35 -16.71 -7.70
N GLU A 64 -1.45 -16.15 -8.18
CA GLU A 64 -1.46 -15.23 -9.33
C GLU A 64 -0.85 -13.84 -9.01
N LYS A 65 -0.84 -13.40 -7.75
CA LYS A 65 -0.55 -12.02 -7.36
C LYS A 65 0.54 -11.87 -6.31
N ILE A 66 1.13 -12.97 -5.83
CA ILE A 66 2.09 -12.99 -4.70
C ILE A 66 3.22 -11.98 -4.86
N SER A 67 3.71 -11.78 -6.06
CA SER A 67 4.81 -10.87 -6.37
C SER A 67 4.47 -9.39 -6.30
N SER A 68 3.19 -9.07 -6.18
CA SER A 68 2.70 -7.70 -6.12
C SER A 68 2.10 -7.32 -4.77
N ILE A 69 2.17 -8.22 -3.78
CA ILE A 69 1.63 -7.98 -2.43
C ILE A 69 2.76 -8.10 -1.40
N PHE A 70 2.91 -7.05 -0.59
CA PHE A 70 3.90 -6.96 0.46
C PHE A 70 3.23 -7.03 1.83
N ALA A 71 3.78 -7.86 2.71
CA ALA A 71 3.37 -7.96 4.10
C ALA A 71 4.02 -6.86 4.94
N ILE A 72 3.23 -6.15 5.72
CA ILE A 72 3.73 -5.28 6.80
C ILE A 72 3.81 -6.14 8.05
N ARG A 73 5.04 -6.40 8.55
CA ARG A 73 5.29 -7.17 9.77
C ARG A 73 5.79 -6.27 10.88
N ARG A 74 5.28 -6.47 12.08
CA ARG A 74 5.76 -5.75 13.26
C ARG A 74 7.13 -6.31 13.70
N MET A 75 8.13 -5.43 13.90
CA MET A 75 9.51 -5.86 14.19
C MET A 75 9.66 -6.68 15.46
N ILE A 76 8.89 -6.35 16.51
CA ILE A 76 9.06 -6.94 17.85
C ILE A 76 8.68 -8.43 17.89
N ASP A 77 7.76 -8.90 17.07
CA ASP A 77 7.22 -10.26 17.08
C ASP A 77 7.04 -10.88 15.69
N ASN A 78 7.49 -10.20 14.65
CA ASN A 78 7.36 -10.58 13.24
C ASN A 78 5.90 -10.84 12.78
N ARG A 79 4.91 -10.35 13.53
CA ARG A 79 3.48 -10.59 13.25
C ARG A 79 3.03 -9.79 12.05
N LEU A 80 2.25 -10.41 11.17
CA LEU A 80 1.55 -9.72 10.10
C LEU A 80 0.56 -8.72 10.69
N ILE A 81 0.62 -7.46 10.28
CA ILE A 81 -0.24 -6.37 10.76
C ILE A 81 -0.95 -5.62 9.64
N GLY A 82 -0.58 -5.88 8.40
CA GLY A 82 -1.19 -5.29 7.21
C GLY A 82 -0.52 -5.74 5.94
N GLU A 83 -1.04 -5.26 4.82
CA GLU A 83 -0.48 -5.50 3.49
C GLU A 83 -0.41 -4.21 2.67
N ILE A 84 0.48 -4.20 1.67
CA ILE A 84 0.50 -3.21 0.61
C ILE A 84 0.51 -3.95 -0.71
N SER A 85 -0.41 -3.63 -1.60
CA SER A 85 -0.48 -4.17 -2.95
C SER A 85 0.05 -3.17 -3.97
N LEU A 86 0.81 -3.67 -4.94
CA LEU A 86 1.26 -2.93 -6.11
C LEU A 86 0.41 -3.35 -7.31
N TYR A 87 -0.15 -2.42 -8.06
CA TYR A 87 -0.99 -2.71 -9.22
C TYR A 87 -0.69 -1.76 -10.38
N GLY A 88 -1.12 -2.16 -11.58
CA GLY A 88 -1.01 -1.31 -12.77
C GLY A 88 0.42 -0.88 -13.10
N LEU A 89 1.42 -1.72 -12.79
CA LEU A 89 2.81 -1.44 -13.14
C LEU A 89 2.95 -1.22 -14.64
N ASN A 90 3.45 -0.03 -15.00
CA ASN A 90 3.74 0.34 -16.38
C ASN A 90 5.23 0.72 -16.50
N PRO A 91 6.09 -0.21 -16.97
CA PRO A 91 7.52 0.04 -17.10
C PRO A 91 7.86 1.16 -18.09
N LYS A 92 7.06 1.30 -19.15
CA LYS A 92 7.26 2.36 -20.16
C LYS A 92 7.06 3.75 -19.56
N ASN A 93 5.99 3.92 -18.78
CA ASN A 93 5.65 5.18 -18.11
C ASN A 93 6.35 5.31 -16.76
N ARG A 94 7.05 4.26 -16.30
CA ARG A 94 7.68 4.18 -14.98
C ARG A 94 6.71 4.56 -13.86
N SER A 95 5.53 3.95 -13.87
CA SER A 95 4.46 4.24 -12.91
C SER A 95 3.81 2.98 -12.38
N ALA A 96 3.27 3.05 -11.16
CA ALA A 96 2.47 2.00 -10.55
C ALA A 96 1.44 2.59 -9.58
N GLY A 97 0.39 1.84 -9.28
CA GLY A 97 -0.56 2.14 -8.23
C GLY A 97 -0.22 1.35 -6.95
N VAL A 98 -0.53 1.91 -5.79
CA VAL A 98 -0.43 1.24 -4.49
C VAL A 98 -1.78 1.25 -3.78
N GLY A 99 -2.16 0.08 -3.25
CA GLY A 99 -3.25 -0.08 -2.29
C GLY A 99 -2.69 -0.59 -0.96
N TYR A 100 -3.37 -0.35 0.15
CA TYR A 100 -2.91 -0.81 1.45
C TYR A 100 -4.07 -1.09 2.39
N PHE A 101 -3.80 -1.96 3.33
CA PHE A 101 -4.74 -2.37 4.36
C PHE A 101 -3.99 -2.68 5.65
N ALA A 102 -4.60 -2.36 6.80
CA ALA A 102 -4.12 -2.76 8.11
C ALA A 102 -5.23 -3.41 8.92
N GLY A 103 -4.90 -4.46 9.66
CA GLY A 103 -5.81 -5.08 10.61
C GLY A 103 -6.35 -4.05 11.62
N ALA A 104 -7.59 -4.22 12.07
CA ALA A 104 -8.30 -3.23 12.91
C ALA A 104 -7.46 -2.79 14.13
N ASP A 105 -6.85 -3.76 14.83
CA ASP A 105 -6.06 -3.53 16.03
C ASP A 105 -4.76 -2.74 15.80
N TYR A 106 -4.34 -2.58 14.53
CA TYR A 106 -3.07 -1.95 14.16
C TYR A 106 -3.25 -0.61 13.44
N ARG A 107 -4.51 -0.15 13.28
CA ARG A 107 -4.81 1.14 12.65
C ARG A 107 -4.42 2.30 13.56
N GLN A 108 -4.23 3.48 12.97
CA GLN A 108 -3.93 4.76 13.64
C GLN A 108 -2.63 4.76 14.48
N GLN A 109 -1.77 3.74 14.35
CA GLN A 109 -0.50 3.61 15.07
C GLN A 109 0.72 3.98 14.21
N GLY A 110 0.50 4.39 12.95
CA GLY A 110 1.55 4.80 12.02
C GLY A 110 2.29 3.66 11.32
N TYR A 111 1.97 2.40 11.57
CA TYR A 111 2.62 1.24 10.95
C TYR A 111 2.49 1.23 9.42
N THR A 112 1.28 1.48 8.90
CA THR A 112 1.04 1.56 7.45
C THR A 112 1.83 2.68 6.80
N LYS A 113 1.97 3.82 7.49
CA LYS A 113 2.79 4.94 7.00
C LYS A 113 4.24 4.54 6.84
N GLU A 114 4.80 3.85 7.84
CA GLU A 114 6.19 3.38 7.80
C GLU A 114 6.38 2.31 6.72
N GLY A 115 5.47 1.34 6.59
CA GLY A 115 5.50 0.34 5.51
C GLY A 115 5.44 0.98 4.11
N LEU A 116 4.54 1.94 3.89
CA LEU A 116 4.48 2.68 2.63
C LEU A 116 5.75 3.49 2.38
N TRP A 117 6.34 4.10 3.41
CA TRP A 117 7.61 4.81 3.29
C TRP A 117 8.73 3.89 2.79
N LEU A 118 8.84 2.68 3.33
CA LEU A 118 9.82 1.68 2.90
C LEU A 118 9.60 1.27 1.44
N LEU A 119 8.34 1.00 1.05
CA LEU A 119 8.01 0.65 -0.33
C LEU A 119 8.31 1.80 -1.30
N LEU A 120 7.93 3.02 -0.97
CA LEU A 120 8.18 4.20 -1.81
C LEU A 120 9.69 4.44 -2.01
N ASN A 121 10.50 4.27 -0.96
CA ASN A 121 11.96 4.31 -1.09
C ASN A 121 12.46 3.27 -2.10
N TYR A 122 11.98 2.05 -2.02
CA TYR A 122 12.34 0.99 -2.94
C TYR A 122 11.89 1.31 -4.37
N LEU A 123 10.64 1.71 -4.56
CA LEU A 123 10.08 1.99 -5.89
C LEU A 123 10.78 3.15 -6.58
N PHE A 124 11.12 4.22 -5.87
CA PHE A 124 11.77 5.38 -6.46
C PHE A 124 13.28 5.22 -6.60
N LYS A 125 13.97 4.63 -5.61
CA LYS A 125 15.44 4.57 -5.60
C LYS A 125 16.00 3.33 -6.30
N VAL A 126 15.33 2.18 -6.18
CA VAL A 126 15.83 0.90 -6.69
C VAL A 126 15.15 0.56 -8.01
N VAL A 127 13.83 0.59 -8.06
CA VAL A 127 13.06 0.28 -9.29
C VAL A 127 13.12 1.44 -10.29
N GLY A 128 13.30 2.67 -9.84
CA GLY A 128 13.42 3.85 -10.70
C GLY A 128 12.07 4.32 -11.26
N LEU A 129 10.96 4.09 -10.56
CA LEU A 129 9.67 4.64 -10.96
C LEU A 129 9.73 6.17 -10.95
N ASN A 130 8.92 6.78 -11.81
CA ASN A 130 8.73 8.22 -11.86
C ASN A 130 7.50 8.66 -11.08
N LYS A 131 6.46 7.82 -11.01
CA LYS A 131 5.16 8.16 -10.40
C LYS A 131 4.57 6.96 -9.67
N VAL A 132 4.11 7.18 -8.45
CA VAL A 132 3.28 6.24 -7.70
C VAL A 132 1.91 6.85 -7.48
N MET A 133 0.86 6.08 -7.75
CA MET A 133 -0.54 6.51 -7.67
C MET A 133 -1.25 5.77 -6.54
N ALA A 134 -2.26 6.41 -5.97
CA ALA A 134 -3.21 5.80 -5.05
C ALA A 134 -4.58 6.47 -5.20
N ASP A 135 -5.65 5.75 -4.92
CA ASP A 135 -6.99 6.30 -4.91
C ASP A 135 -7.74 5.93 -3.64
N THR A 136 -8.70 6.76 -3.25
CA THR A 136 -9.51 6.49 -2.06
C THR A 136 -10.84 7.25 -2.13
N GLY A 137 -11.88 6.70 -1.48
CA GLY A 137 -13.15 7.40 -1.34
C GLY A 137 -13.01 8.65 -0.47
N ALA A 138 -13.76 9.70 -0.83
CA ALA A 138 -13.78 10.93 -0.05
C ALA A 138 -14.23 10.76 1.41
N PHE A 139 -14.94 9.66 1.70
CA PHE A 139 -15.33 9.29 3.07
C PHE A 139 -14.15 8.77 3.91
N ASN A 140 -13.09 8.24 3.30
CA ASN A 140 -11.96 7.63 4.00
C ASN A 140 -10.92 8.68 4.41
N GLN A 141 -11.25 9.48 5.43
CA GLN A 141 -10.38 10.56 5.90
C GLN A 141 -9.02 10.05 6.41
N ALA A 142 -8.97 8.83 6.97
CA ALA A 142 -7.72 8.23 7.44
C ALA A 142 -6.74 7.97 6.29
N SER A 143 -7.23 7.44 5.16
CA SER A 143 -6.43 7.21 3.95
C SER A 143 -5.97 8.54 3.33
N ILE A 144 -6.86 9.52 3.24
CA ILE A 144 -6.54 10.86 2.72
C ILE A 144 -5.42 11.51 3.55
N ALA A 145 -5.54 11.47 4.88
CA ALA A 145 -4.53 12.02 5.78
C ALA A 145 -3.18 11.28 5.66
N LEU A 146 -3.22 9.95 5.54
CA LEU A 146 -2.02 9.13 5.35
C LEU A 146 -1.29 9.51 4.06
N LEU A 147 -1.99 9.54 2.92
CA LEU A 147 -1.42 9.89 1.62
C LEU A 147 -0.80 11.29 1.64
N LYS A 148 -1.52 12.29 2.14
CA LYS A 148 -1.01 13.66 2.29
C LYS A 148 0.23 13.72 3.19
N SER A 149 0.26 12.93 4.28
CA SER A 149 1.41 12.89 5.19
C SER A 149 2.68 12.26 4.58
N LEU A 150 2.52 11.50 3.49
CA LEU A 150 3.60 10.93 2.68
C LEU A 150 3.97 11.80 1.46
N GLY A 151 3.35 12.97 1.33
CA GLY A 151 3.63 13.91 0.25
C GLY A 151 2.83 13.70 -1.03
N PHE A 152 1.88 12.76 -1.05
CA PHE A 152 1.00 12.61 -2.20
C PHE A 152 0.15 13.87 -2.44
N GLN A 153 0.04 14.26 -3.69
CA GLN A 153 -0.82 15.35 -4.14
C GLN A 153 -2.07 14.80 -4.82
N GLN A 154 -3.19 15.53 -4.72
CA GLN A 154 -4.42 15.13 -5.39
C GLN A 154 -4.38 15.56 -6.85
N ASP A 155 -4.40 14.58 -7.77
CA ASP A 155 -4.42 14.80 -9.22
C ASP A 155 -5.84 15.03 -9.75
N GLY A 156 -6.86 14.46 -9.09
CA GLY A 156 -8.22 14.52 -9.60
C GLY A 156 -9.29 14.02 -8.63
N CYS A 157 -10.53 14.06 -9.13
CA CYS A 157 -11.72 13.63 -8.42
C CYS A 157 -12.71 13.02 -9.42
N LEU A 158 -13.11 11.77 -9.17
CA LEU A 158 -14.19 11.12 -9.89
C LEU A 158 -15.48 11.32 -9.08
N ARG A 159 -16.38 12.14 -9.60
CA ARG A 159 -17.61 12.49 -8.89
C ARG A 159 -18.53 11.29 -8.76
N GLN A 160 -19.10 11.07 -7.57
CA GLN A 160 -20.09 10.04 -7.28
C GLN A 160 -19.68 8.62 -7.76
N HIS A 161 -18.41 8.28 -7.60
CA HIS A 161 -17.82 7.06 -8.16
C HIS A 161 -17.94 5.85 -7.24
N GLN A 162 -18.10 6.05 -5.94
CA GLN A 162 -18.15 4.99 -4.94
C GLN A 162 -19.47 5.01 -4.18
N LEU A 163 -20.13 3.85 -4.14
CA LEU A 163 -21.34 3.65 -3.35
C LEU A 163 -20.97 3.04 -2.00
N LEU A 164 -21.40 3.69 -0.92
CA LEU A 164 -21.27 3.18 0.45
C LEU A 164 -22.56 3.46 1.20
N ASP A 165 -23.19 2.44 1.76
CA ASP A 165 -24.46 2.52 2.52
C ASP A 165 -25.56 3.32 1.80
N GLY A 166 -25.68 3.12 0.48
CA GLY A 166 -26.69 3.82 -0.34
C GLY A 166 -26.33 5.28 -0.70
N VAL A 167 -25.18 5.76 -0.25
CA VAL A 167 -24.69 7.13 -0.56
C VAL A 167 -23.56 7.06 -1.58
N LEU A 168 -23.65 7.90 -2.62
CA LEU A 168 -22.59 8.04 -3.61
C LEU A 168 -21.56 9.07 -3.14
N TYR A 169 -20.32 8.65 -3.09
CA TYR A 169 -19.15 9.47 -2.72
C TYR A 169 -18.21 9.67 -3.89
N ASP A 170 -17.50 10.77 -3.87
CA ASP A 170 -16.41 11.01 -4.80
C ASP A 170 -15.23 10.08 -4.52
N GLN A 171 -14.49 9.67 -5.58
CA GLN A 171 -13.21 9.00 -5.47
C GLN A 171 -12.10 10.02 -5.77
N LEU A 172 -11.19 10.17 -4.83
CA LEU A 172 -10.05 11.07 -4.95
C LEU A 172 -8.85 10.31 -5.50
N LEU A 173 -8.21 10.89 -6.52
CA LEU A 173 -7.02 10.34 -7.17
C LEU A 173 -5.80 11.10 -6.66
N PHE A 174 -4.81 10.37 -6.17
CA PHE A 174 -3.57 10.91 -5.63
C PHE A 174 -2.37 10.37 -6.38
N SER A 175 -1.30 11.14 -6.44
CA SER A 175 -0.01 10.67 -6.90
C SER A 175 1.15 11.32 -6.17
N LEU A 176 2.30 10.67 -6.26
CA LEU A 176 3.58 11.15 -5.77
C LEU A 176 4.62 10.97 -6.87
N LEU A 177 5.34 12.03 -7.19
CA LEU A 177 6.41 11.99 -8.18
C LEU A 177 7.78 11.70 -7.51
N ALA A 178 8.68 11.07 -8.25
CA ALA A 178 10.03 10.75 -7.77
C ALA A 178 10.80 11.99 -7.28
N GLU A 179 10.62 13.13 -7.92
CA GLU A 179 11.26 14.39 -7.53
C GLU A 179 10.70 14.92 -6.21
N GLU A 180 9.38 14.86 -6.01
CA GLU A 180 8.71 15.27 -4.77
C GLU A 180 9.15 14.38 -3.61
N TRP A 181 9.21 13.07 -3.84
CA TRP A 181 9.72 12.11 -2.87
C TRP A 181 11.17 12.40 -2.48
N ARG A 182 12.06 12.69 -3.44
CA ARG A 182 13.46 13.01 -3.18
C ARG A 182 13.59 14.22 -2.25
N LYS A 183 12.87 15.31 -2.56
CA LYS A 183 12.85 16.52 -1.74
C LYS A 183 12.35 16.26 -0.31
N LEU A 184 11.32 15.42 -0.16
CA LEU A 184 10.78 15.03 1.14
C LEU A 184 11.79 14.18 1.93
N ALA A 185 12.39 13.18 1.28
CA ALA A 185 13.37 12.29 1.91
C ALA A 185 14.63 13.04 2.37
N GLU A 186 15.10 14.01 1.58
CA GLU A 186 16.23 14.88 1.94
C GLU A 186 15.91 15.73 3.19
N ARG A 187 14.73 16.34 3.25
CA ARG A 187 14.30 17.14 4.42
C ARG A 187 14.27 16.30 5.70
N LEU A 188 13.75 15.07 5.62
CA LEU A 188 13.67 14.18 6.78
C LEU A 188 15.04 13.67 7.21
N SER A 189 15.96 13.40 6.29
CA SER A 189 17.33 12.97 6.60
C SER A 189 18.15 14.10 7.27
N VAL A 190 17.88 15.35 6.93
CA VAL A 190 18.49 16.51 7.57
C VAL A 190 17.95 16.68 9.00
N SER A 191 16.64 16.54 9.22
CA SER A 191 16.04 16.66 10.55
C SER A 191 16.61 15.65 11.56
N ILE A 192 16.81 14.39 11.13
CA ILE A 192 17.38 13.33 11.99
C ILE A 192 18.84 13.66 12.43
N LYS A 193 19.62 14.32 11.58
CA LYS A 193 21.00 14.70 11.92
C LYS A 193 21.07 15.82 12.97
N TYR A 194 20.09 16.69 13.03
CA TYR A 194 20.04 17.79 14.02
C TYR A 194 19.52 17.35 15.39
N GLU A 195 18.77 16.24 15.48
CA GLU A 195 18.29 15.69 16.76
C GLU A 195 19.32 14.80 17.48
N GLN A 196 20.42 14.45 16.82
CA GLN A 196 21.51 13.60 17.37
C GLN A 196 22.80 14.38 17.69
N GLY A 197 22.80 15.70 17.58
CA GLY A 197 23.88 16.62 17.94
C GLY A 197 23.48 17.53 19.06
#